data_853d48582f1f546097fc78669ccd08e0
#
_entry.id   853d48582f1f546097fc78669ccd08e0
#
_cell.length_a   1.000
_cell.length_b   1.000
_cell.length_c   1.000
_cell.angle_alpha   90.00
_cell.angle_beta   90.00
_cell.angle_gamma   90.00
#
_symmetry.space_group_name_H-M   'P 1'
#
loop_
_entity.id
_entity.type
_entity.pdbx_description
1 polymer ?
#
loop_
_entity_poly.entity_id
_entity_poly.type
_entity_poly.pdbx_seq_one_letter_code
_entity_poly.pdbx_strand_id
1 'polypeptide(L)'
;LEPERDKWSLPGGRLRDDEDLTTSVRRQLAEKVDLRELAHLEQLAVFSDPKRVPGERTIASTFLGLVPSPATPALPDDTRWHPVHELPPMAFDHAPMVEHARTRLV
;
A
#
# COMPACT_ATOMS: atom_id res chain seq x y z
N LEU A 1 -5.38 -11.86 20.16
CA LEU A 1 -5.72 -10.54 19.64
C LEU A 1 -4.59 -9.99 18.76
N GLU A 2 -4.95 -9.51 17.62
CA GLU A 2 -3.99 -8.89 16.73
C GLU A 2 -3.73 -7.44 17.14
N PRO A 3 -2.46 -7.02 17.35
CA PRO A 3 -2.16 -5.68 17.85
C PRO A 3 -2.66 -4.54 16.95
N GLU A 4 -2.82 -4.80 15.65
CA GLU A 4 -3.16 -3.77 14.66
C GLU A 4 -4.61 -3.87 14.16
N ARG A 5 -5.45 -4.59 14.88
CA ARG A 5 -6.80 -4.95 14.46
C ARG A 5 -7.70 -3.77 14.10
N ASP A 6 -7.63 -2.69 14.87
CA ASP A 6 -8.51 -1.53 14.70
C ASP A 6 -7.87 -0.41 13.87
N LYS A 7 -6.77 -0.71 13.19
CA LYS A 7 -6.04 0.26 12.38
C LYS A 7 -6.17 -0.04 10.91
N TRP A 8 -6.05 1.01 10.12
CA TRP A 8 -6.06 0.89 8.67
C TRP A 8 -4.69 0.49 8.14
N SER A 9 -4.67 -0.23 7.04
CA SER A 9 -3.42 -0.62 6.38
C SER A 9 -3.48 -0.33 4.89
N LEU A 10 -2.31 -0.10 4.31
CA LEU A 10 -2.19 0.03 2.87
C LEU A 10 -2.44 -1.31 2.19
N PRO A 11 -2.99 -1.32 0.97
CA PRO A 11 -3.10 -2.58 0.21
C PRO A 11 -1.71 -3.14 -0.04
N GLY A 12 -1.57 -4.44 0.08
CA GLY A 12 -0.30 -5.11 -0.12
C GLY A 12 -0.43 -6.60 0.09
N GLY A 13 0.69 -7.29 -0.04
CA GLY A 13 0.75 -8.72 0.17
C GLY A 13 2.10 -9.27 -0.23
N ARG A 14 2.17 -10.59 -0.26
CA ARG A 14 3.43 -11.28 -0.53
C ARG A 14 3.69 -11.41 -2.02
N LEU A 15 4.98 -11.32 -2.37
CA LEU A 15 5.46 -11.59 -3.71
C LEU A 15 5.35 -13.10 -3.99
N ARG A 16 4.86 -13.46 -5.18
CA ARG A 16 4.85 -14.85 -5.63
C ARG A 16 6.19 -15.20 -6.26
N ASP A 17 6.51 -16.49 -6.27
CA ASP A 17 7.81 -16.97 -6.76
C ASP A 17 8.05 -16.68 -8.24
N ASP A 18 6.98 -16.54 -9.03
CA ASP A 18 7.06 -16.36 -10.48
C ASP A 18 6.78 -14.94 -10.94
N GLU A 19 6.75 -13.96 -10.02
CA GLU A 19 6.45 -12.58 -10.39
C GLU A 19 7.51 -11.61 -9.87
N ASP A 20 7.76 -10.53 -10.64
CA ASP A 20 8.57 -9.42 -10.15
C ASP A 20 7.74 -8.47 -9.30
N LEU A 21 8.39 -7.46 -8.72
CA LEU A 21 7.72 -6.52 -7.81
C LEU A 21 6.62 -5.72 -8.51
N THR A 22 6.85 -5.26 -9.71
CA THR A 22 5.86 -4.48 -10.45
C THR A 22 4.61 -5.32 -10.76
N THR A 23 4.81 -6.55 -11.21
CA THR A 23 3.71 -7.48 -11.47
C THR A 23 2.92 -7.76 -10.20
N SER A 24 3.63 -7.97 -9.10
CA SER A 24 3.01 -8.23 -7.80
C SER A 24 2.12 -7.06 -7.35
N VAL A 25 2.62 -5.83 -7.41
CA VAL A 25 1.86 -4.68 -6.94
C VAL A 25 0.62 -4.44 -7.81
N ARG A 26 0.74 -4.61 -9.13
CA ARG A 26 -0.41 -4.48 -10.03
C ARG A 26 -1.47 -5.54 -9.75
N ARG A 27 -1.04 -6.78 -9.54
CA ARG A 27 -1.96 -7.87 -9.20
C ARG A 27 -2.70 -7.59 -7.89
N GLN A 28 -1.99 -7.15 -6.88
CA GLN A 28 -2.59 -6.89 -5.56
C GLN A 28 -3.57 -5.73 -5.60
N LEU A 29 -3.27 -4.67 -6.34
CA LEU A 29 -4.20 -3.56 -6.51
C LEU A 29 -5.46 -4.00 -7.25
N ALA A 30 -5.31 -4.81 -8.29
CA ALA A 30 -6.46 -5.32 -9.05
C ALA A 30 -7.33 -6.26 -8.19
N GLU A 31 -6.72 -7.18 -7.49
CA GLU A 31 -7.45 -8.20 -6.71
C GLU A 31 -8.05 -7.66 -5.42
N LYS A 32 -7.36 -6.76 -4.74
CA LYS A 32 -7.77 -6.32 -3.39
C LYS A 32 -8.60 -5.05 -3.38
N VAL A 33 -8.39 -4.14 -4.32
CA VAL A 33 -9.09 -2.86 -4.34
C VAL A 33 -9.64 -2.47 -5.71
N ASP A 34 -9.65 -3.39 -6.64
CA ASP A 34 -10.18 -3.21 -8.00
C ASP A 34 -9.54 -2.04 -8.77
N LEU A 35 -8.29 -1.72 -8.49
CA LEU A 35 -7.54 -0.71 -9.23
C LEU A 35 -6.74 -1.39 -10.34
N ARG A 36 -7.22 -1.25 -11.59
CA ARG A 36 -6.65 -1.93 -12.75
C ARG A 36 -6.00 -0.99 -13.74
N GLU A 37 -6.29 0.31 -13.63
CA GLU A 37 -5.73 1.35 -14.46
C GLU A 37 -4.90 2.31 -13.62
N LEU A 38 -3.63 2.48 -14.00
CA LEU A 38 -2.74 3.43 -13.35
C LEU A 38 -2.14 4.35 -14.40
N ALA A 39 -2.20 5.66 -14.15
CA ALA A 39 -1.54 6.64 -15.02
C ALA A 39 -0.02 6.61 -14.82
N HIS A 40 0.43 6.18 -13.65
CA HIS A 40 1.84 6.11 -13.30
C HIS A 40 2.02 5.11 -12.16
N LEU A 41 3.14 4.40 -12.16
CA LEU A 41 3.53 3.51 -11.07
C LEU A 41 5.04 3.57 -10.94
N GLU A 42 5.53 3.88 -9.74
CA GLU A 42 6.96 3.90 -9.47
C GLU A 42 7.28 3.31 -8.10
N GLN A 43 8.43 2.68 -8.00
CA GLN A 43 8.94 2.20 -6.72
C GLN A 43 9.46 3.39 -5.92
N LEU A 44 9.06 3.49 -4.66
CA LEU A 44 9.47 4.58 -3.78
C LEU A 44 10.64 4.21 -2.90
N ALA A 45 10.46 3.23 -2.03
CA ALA A 45 11.42 2.93 -0.99
C ALA A 45 11.25 1.51 -0.49
N VAL A 46 12.27 1.03 0.21
CA VAL A 46 12.24 -0.27 0.89
C VAL A 46 12.27 0.02 2.40
N PHE A 47 11.35 -0.56 3.12
CA PHE A 47 11.29 -0.48 4.57
C PHE A 47 11.77 -1.80 5.15
N SER A 48 12.90 -1.76 5.84
CA SER A 48 13.61 -2.98 6.26
C SER A 48 14.04 -3.00 7.72
N ASP A 49 13.53 -2.09 8.55
CA ASP A 49 13.83 -2.10 9.98
C ASP A 49 13.41 -3.46 10.57
N PRO A 50 14.30 -4.16 11.29
CA PRO A 50 13.95 -5.45 11.88
C PRO A 50 12.76 -5.42 12.81
N LYS A 51 12.46 -4.25 13.38
CA LYS A 51 11.37 -4.07 14.35
C LYS A 51 10.10 -3.47 13.74
N ARG A 52 10.04 -3.31 12.40
CA ARG A 52 8.89 -2.64 11.78
C ARG A 52 7.58 -3.39 11.96
N VAL A 53 7.61 -4.71 12.00
CA VAL A 53 6.44 -5.54 12.30
C VAL A 53 6.85 -6.62 13.33
N PRO A 54 5.94 -7.02 14.21
CA PRO A 54 6.24 -8.11 15.15
C PRO A 54 6.27 -9.46 14.46
N GLY A 55 7.00 -10.40 15.04
CA GLY A 55 7.07 -11.77 14.54
C GLY A 55 8.12 -11.96 13.46
N GLU A 56 7.73 -12.57 12.35
CA GLU A 56 8.63 -12.91 11.26
C GLU A 56 9.20 -11.66 10.60
N ARG A 57 10.50 -11.72 10.28
CA ARG A 57 11.20 -10.64 9.59
C ARG A 57 10.53 -10.35 8.24
N THR A 58 10.12 -9.11 8.03
CA THR A 58 9.43 -8.70 6.81
C THR A 58 10.05 -7.43 6.24
N ILE A 59 10.39 -7.47 4.97
CA ILE A 59 10.87 -6.31 4.21
C ILE A 59 9.76 -5.90 3.26
N ALA A 60 9.42 -4.60 3.26
CA ALA A 60 8.38 -4.07 2.40
C ALA A 60 8.96 -3.14 1.33
N SER A 61 8.64 -3.42 0.07
CA SER A 61 8.90 -2.50 -1.03
C SER A 61 7.63 -1.72 -1.30
N THR A 62 7.73 -0.39 -1.27
CA THR A 62 6.57 0.49 -1.47
C THR A 62 6.57 1.10 -2.85
N PHE A 63 5.38 1.32 -3.39
CA PHE A 63 5.17 1.90 -4.71
C PHE A 63 4.20 3.07 -4.61
N LEU A 64 4.38 4.05 -5.48
CA LEU A 64 3.43 5.13 -5.70
C LEU A 64 2.70 4.89 -7.01
N GLY A 65 1.38 4.74 -6.95
CA GLY A 65 0.54 4.63 -8.11
C GLY A 65 -0.37 5.84 -8.24
N LEU A 66 -0.49 6.39 -9.44
CA LEU A 66 -1.41 7.48 -9.73
C LEU A 66 -2.62 6.92 -10.48
N VAL A 67 -3.80 7.13 -9.93
CA VAL A 67 -5.06 6.63 -10.48
C VAL A 67 -5.70 7.72 -11.32
N PRO A 68 -6.11 7.42 -12.57
CA PRO A 68 -6.80 8.42 -13.39
C PRO A 68 -8.07 8.93 -12.69
N SER A 69 -8.30 10.25 -12.76
CA SER A 69 -9.44 10.89 -12.11
C SER A 69 -10.80 10.26 -12.45
N PRO A 70 -11.07 9.83 -13.70
CA PRO A 70 -12.35 9.19 -14.02
C PRO A 70 -12.46 7.74 -13.58
N ALA A 71 -11.42 7.13 -13.00
CA ALA A 71 -11.49 5.74 -12.53
C ALA A 71 -12.48 5.59 -11.39
N THR A 72 -13.33 4.57 -11.46
CA THR A 72 -14.34 4.28 -10.44
C THR A 72 -14.23 2.82 -10.02
N PRO A 73 -13.20 2.47 -9.23
CA PRO A 73 -13.03 1.08 -8.80
C PRO A 73 -14.15 0.64 -7.86
N ALA A 74 -14.51 -0.63 -7.94
CA ALA A 74 -15.48 -1.25 -7.05
C ALA A 74 -14.75 -1.67 -5.76
N LEU A 75 -14.66 -0.76 -4.80
CA LEU A 75 -13.94 -1.01 -3.56
C LEU A 75 -14.66 -2.02 -2.68
N PRO A 76 -13.93 -2.98 -2.06
CA PRO A 76 -14.50 -3.84 -1.03
C PRO A 76 -15.02 -3.04 0.18
N ASP A 77 -15.88 -3.64 0.97
CA ASP A 77 -16.50 -2.98 2.13
C ASP A 77 -15.49 -2.49 3.17
N ASP A 78 -14.34 -3.13 3.25
CA ASP A 78 -13.28 -2.78 4.21
C ASP A 78 -12.26 -1.79 3.64
N THR A 79 -12.53 -1.23 2.46
CA THR A 79 -11.60 -0.35 1.75
C THR A 79 -12.24 1.02 1.54
N ARG A 80 -11.46 2.09 1.78
CA ARG A 80 -11.92 3.46 1.59
C ARG A 80 -10.81 4.35 1.09
N TRP A 81 -11.19 5.38 0.35
CA TRP A 81 -10.31 6.50 0.05
C TRP A 81 -10.19 7.40 1.28
N HIS A 82 -8.98 7.85 1.56
CA HIS A 82 -8.73 8.79 2.67
C HIS A 82 -7.93 9.98 2.18
N PRO A 83 -8.30 11.20 2.59
CA PRO A 83 -7.45 12.37 2.31
C PRO A 83 -6.08 12.17 2.94
N VAL A 84 -5.04 12.46 2.17
CA VAL A 84 -3.66 12.22 2.64
C VAL A 84 -3.29 13.09 3.85
N HIS A 85 -3.94 14.22 4.03
CA HIS A 85 -3.73 15.11 5.18
C HIS A 85 -4.61 14.76 6.39
N GLU A 86 -5.46 13.75 6.30
CA GLU A 86 -6.37 13.31 7.37
C GLU A 86 -6.34 11.79 7.50
N LEU A 87 -5.15 11.23 7.62
CA LEU A 87 -5.02 9.78 7.72
C LEU A 87 -5.62 9.26 9.02
N PRO A 88 -6.35 8.13 8.96
CA PRO A 88 -6.80 7.44 10.17
C PRO A 88 -5.61 6.77 10.87
N PRO A 89 -5.79 6.21 12.08
CA PRO A 89 -4.74 5.38 12.68
C PRO A 89 -4.30 4.27 11.73
N MET A 90 -3.01 4.20 11.47
CA MET A 90 -2.43 3.26 10.52
C MET A 90 -1.65 2.15 11.22
N ALA A 91 -1.72 0.94 10.65
CA ALA A 91 -0.99 -0.21 11.15
C ALA A 91 0.51 -0.11 10.90
N PHE A 92 1.32 -0.66 11.78
CA PHE A 92 2.77 -0.80 11.63
C PHE A 92 3.44 0.53 11.25
N ASP A 93 4.25 0.53 10.18
CA ASP A 93 4.93 1.70 9.66
C ASP A 93 4.28 2.26 8.40
N HIS A 94 2.98 1.98 8.19
CA HIS A 94 2.27 2.42 6.99
C HIS A 94 2.10 3.95 6.90
N ALA A 95 1.93 4.64 8.03
CA ALA A 95 1.86 6.11 8.01
C ALA A 95 3.15 6.76 7.50
N PRO A 96 4.36 6.36 7.96
CA PRO A 96 5.61 6.83 7.34
C PRO A 96 5.73 6.52 5.86
N MET A 97 5.18 5.39 5.39
CA MET A 97 5.16 5.07 3.97
C MET A 97 4.36 6.10 3.17
N VAL A 98 3.18 6.48 3.66
CA VAL A 98 2.36 7.50 3.02
C VAL A 98 3.07 8.86 3.03
N GLU A 99 3.71 9.22 4.14
CA GLU A 99 4.44 10.48 4.24
C GLU A 99 5.58 10.52 3.24
N HIS A 100 6.29 9.43 3.02
CA HIS A 100 7.33 9.33 2.00
C HIS A 100 6.75 9.57 0.60
N ALA A 101 5.58 9.02 0.31
CA ALA A 101 4.90 9.24 -0.96
C ALA A 101 4.51 10.71 -1.15
N ARG A 102 4.06 11.39 -0.09
CA ARG A 102 3.73 12.83 -0.16
C ARG A 102 4.93 13.66 -0.56
N THR A 103 6.10 13.38 0.00
CA THR A 103 7.30 14.13 -0.34
C THR A 103 7.68 13.95 -1.81
N ARG A 104 7.35 12.83 -2.41
CA ARG A 104 7.62 12.56 -3.83
C ARG A 104 6.71 13.38 -4.75
N LEU A 105 5.52 13.73 -4.29
CA LEU A 105 4.51 14.46 -5.08
C LEU A 105 4.66 15.98 -5.03
N VAL A 106 5.44 16.49 -4.14
CA VAL A 106 5.62 17.95 -3.94
C VAL A 106 6.62 18.54 -4.93
#